data_0fd45a83d368772afbc11e302c061d36
#
_entry.id   0fd45a83d368772afbc11e302c061d36
#
_cell.length_a   1.000
_cell.length_b   1.000
_cell.length_c   1.000
_cell.angle_alpha   90.00
_cell.angle_beta   90.00
_cell.angle_gamma   90.00
#
_symmetry.space_group_name_H-M   'P 1'
#
loop_
_entity.id
_entity.type
_entity.pdbx_description
1 polymer ?
#
loop_
_entity_poly.entity_id
_entity_poly.type
_entity_poly.pdbx_seq_one_letter_code
_entity_poly.pdbx_strand_id
1 'polypeptide(L)'
;MNKYDIVRKIEKFAPLETQESWDCSGWGVELSEPNIKKIIFALTVTDDVVNQALNSGCDMIISHHPLFYVPLWYKQINIYSAHTNLDIAEGGTTDTLIEKLGFKKTRNAGFQRIVELEEPITVEDLRNRLVTISPRLRYVNNCGXXXAGSGSEFIGDTDAFVTGDVKFHTALDAKTVVFDIGHFESEIFAPELLKSICGVEGVLADEKSPFI
;
A
#
# COMPACT_ATOMS: atom_id res chain seq x y z
N MET A 1 -19.10 -17.07 -6.57
CA MET A 1 -17.70 -17.05 -7.09
C MET A 1 -16.90 -18.05 -6.26
N ASN A 2 -15.92 -18.72 -6.86
CA ASN A 2 -15.03 -19.59 -6.08
C ASN A 2 -13.88 -18.73 -5.52
N LYS A 3 -13.69 -18.75 -4.21
CA LYS A 3 -12.67 -17.92 -3.56
C LYS A 3 -11.24 -18.24 -4.01
N TYR A 4 -10.99 -19.49 -4.36
CA TYR A 4 -9.66 -19.91 -4.83
C TYR A 4 -9.36 -19.35 -6.23
N ASP A 5 -10.38 -19.16 -7.07
CA ASP A 5 -10.20 -18.51 -8.37
C ASP A 5 -9.79 -17.04 -8.18
N ILE A 6 -10.37 -16.39 -7.17
CA ILE A 6 -10.05 -15.00 -6.83
C ILE A 6 -8.60 -14.92 -6.32
N VAL A 7 -8.26 -15.78 -5.35
CA VAL A 7 -6.91 -15.80 -4.76
C VAL A 7 -5.86 -16.08 -5.83
N ARG A 8 -6.12 -17.03 -6.75
CA ARG A 8 -5.18 -17.33 -7.84
C ARG A 8 -4.88 -16.10 -8.72
N LYS A 9 -5.86 -15.20 -8.92
CA LYS A 9 -5.60 -13.97 -9.68
C LYS A 9 -4.64 -13.05 -8.93
N ILE A 10 -4.84 -12.93 -7.60
CA ILE A 10 -3.95 -12.12 -6.76
C ILE A 10 -2.54 -12.73 -6.77
N GLU A 11 -2.43 -14.04 -6.54
CA GLU A 11 -1.13 -14.73 -6.49
C GLU A 11 -0.43 -14.75 -7.86
N LYS A 12 -1.17 -14.74 -8.95
CA LYS A 12 -0.59 -14.60 -10.28
C LYS A 12 0.00 -13.21 -10.50
N PHE A 13 -0.64 -12.18 -9.95
CA PHE A 13 -0.18 -10.79 -10.06
C PHE A 13 0.96 -10.52 -9.07
N ALA A 14 0.82 -10.99 -7.84
CA ALA A 14 1.74 -10.75 -6.72
C ALA A 14 2.03 -12.09 -6.02
N PRO A 15 2.99 -12.88 -6.53
CA PRO A 15 3.27 -14.21 -6.00
C PRO A 15 3.69 -14.18 -4.52
N LEU A 16 3.14 -15.11 -3.73
CA LEU A 16 3.42 -15.17 -2.28
C LEU A 16 4.91 -15.31 -1.96
N GLU A 17 5.65 -16.01 -2.82
CA GLU A 17 7.09 -16.22 -2.62
C GLU A 17 7.92 -14.94 -2.73
N THR A 18 7.33 -13.83 -3.18
CA THR A 18 8.03 -12.55 -3.27
C THR A 18 7.88 -11.69 -2.01
N GLN A 19 7.08 -12.15 -1.04
CA GLN A 19 6.89 -11.41 0.21
C GLN A 19 8.15 -11.40 1.06
N GLU A 20 8.27 -10.41 1.92
CA GLU A 20 9.36 -10.33 2.90
C GLU A 20 9.28 -11.52 3.88
N SER A 21 10.45 -11.95 4.35
CA SER A 21 10.55 -13.15 5.21
C SER A 21 9.80 -13.03 6.55
N TRP A 22 9.54 -11.81 7.00
CA TRP A 22 8.78 -11.56 8.24
C TRP A 22 7.28 -11.41 8.00
N ASP A 23 6.87 -11.33 6.73
CA ASP A 23 5.49 -11.06 6.34
C ASP A 23 4.61 -12.31 6.47
N CYS A 24 3.30 -12.13 6.43
CA CYS A 24 2.33 -13.22 6.48
C CYS A 24 1.16 -12.99 5.50
N SER A 25 1.50 -12.57 4.28
CA SER A 25 0.54 -12.52 3.17
C SER A 25 -0.10 -13.89 2.95
N GLY A 26 -1.33 -13.91 2.49
CA GLY A 26 -2.08 -15.14 2.26
C GLY A 26 -3.33 -15.22 3.12
N TRP A 27 -3.74 -16.45 3.49
CA TRP A 27 -4.96 -16.67 4.26
C TRP A 27 -4.75 -16.32 5.74
N GLY A 28 -5.43 -15.29 6.22
CA GLY A 28 -5.57 -15.01 7.64
C GLY A 28 -6.66 -15.86 8.26
N VAL A 29 -7.82 -15.98 7.55
CA VAL A 29 -8.92 -16.88 7.92
C VAL A 29 -9.43 -17.56 6.66
N GLU A 30 -9.49 -18.88 6.69
CA GLU A 30 -10.01 -19.67 5.58
C GLU A 30 -11.14 -20.57 6.08
N LEU A 31 -12.37 -20.28 5.67
CA LEU A 31 -13.55 -21.10 5.98
C LEU A 31 -13.67 -22.23 4.96
N SER A 32 -14.38 -23.30 5.32
CA SER A 32 -14.49 -24.50 4.47
C SER A 32 -15.28 -24.27 3.18
N GLU A 33 -16.28 -23.36 3.19
CA GLU A 33 -17.11 -23.11 2.00
C GLU A 33 -16.28 -22.40 0.92
N PRO A 34 -16.13 -23.03 -0.26
CA PRO A 34 -15.34 -22.41 -1.33
C PRO A 34 -16.08 -21.33 -2.13
N ASN A 35 -17.42 -21.34 -2.08
CA ASN A 35 -18.22 -20.39 -2.84
C ASN A 35 -18.56 -19.18 -2.00
N ILE A 36 -18.26 -18.01 -2.53
CA ILE A 36 -18.53 -16.72 -1.90
C ILE A 36 -19.45 -15.90 -2.80
N LYS A 37 -20.22 -15.01 -2.22
CA LYS A 37 -21.18 -14.16 -2.94
C LYS A 37 -20.65 -12.75 -3.13
N LYS A 38 -20.00 -12.22 -2.08
CA LYS A 38 -19.64 -10.81 -2.06
C LYS A 38 -18.34 -10.59 -1.29
N ILE A 39 -17.53 -9.68 -1.80
CA ILE A 39 -16.21 -9.35 -1.24
C ILE A 39 -16.20 -7.88 -0.81
N ILE A 40 -15.54 -7.60 0.31
CA ILE A 40 -15.13 -6.25 0.66
C ILE A 40 -13.60 -6.16 0.56
N PHE A 41 -13.12 -5.09 -0.05
CA PHE A 41 -11.69 -4.81 -0.21
C PHE A 41 -11.30 -3.73 0.77
N ALA A 42 -10.20 -3.92 1.49
CA ALA A 42 -9.78 -3.04 2.57
C ALA A 42 -8.26 -2.83 2.55
N LEU A 43 -7.82 -1.73 3.14
CA LEU A 43 -6.40 -1.53 3.42
C LEU A 43 -6.01 -2.38 4.64
N THR A 44 -6.75 -2.24 5.74
CA THR A 44 -6.43 -2.90 7.01
C THR A 44 -7.67 -3.59 7.59
N VAL A 45 -7.52 -4.84 8.02
CA VAL A 45 -8.63 -5.55 8.67
C VAL A 45 -8.73 -5.09 10.13
N THR A 46 -9.73 -4.27 10.40
CA THR A 46 -10.07 -3.77 11.75
C THR A 46 -11.43 -4.30 12.16
N ASP A 47 -11.78 -4.11 13.44
CA ASP A 47 -13.13 -4.43 13.94
C ASP A 47 -14.20 -3.72 13.08
N ASP A 48 -13.94 -2.48 12.71
CA ASP A 48 -14.89 -1.73 11.89
C ASP A 48 -15.03 -2.34 10.48
N VAL A 49 -13.94 -2.70 9.84
CA VAL A 49 -13.96 -3.32 8.51
C VAL A 49 -14.68 -4.68 8.56
N VAL A 50 -14.45 -5.49 9.60
CA VAL A 50 -15.18 -6.75 9.76
C VAL A 50 -16.69 -6.50 9.92
N ASN A 51 -17.06 -5.48 10.72
CA ASN A 51 -18.46 -5.10 10.89
C ASN A 51 -19.07 -4.61 9.56
N GLN A 52 -18.34 -3.79 8.79
CA GLN A 52 -18.78 -3.34 7.47
C GLN A 52 -19.03 -4.54 6.55
N ALA A 53 -18.12 -5.52 6.56
CA ALA A 53 -18.23 -6.74 5.75
C ALA A 53 -19.51 -7.51 6.10
N LEU A 54 -19.71 -7.78 7.39
CA LEU A 54 -20.85 -8.56 7.86
C LEU A 54 -22.19 -7.82 7.59
N ASN A 55 -22.23 -6.53 7.87
CA ASN A 55 -23.44 -5.70 7.65
C ASN A 55 -23.79 -5.57 6.17
N SER A 56 -22.78 -5.64 5.30
CA SER A 56 -22.96 -5.59 3.84
C SER A 56 -23.22 -6.95 3.22
N GLY A 57 -23.22 -8.02 4.02
CA GLY A 57 -23.43 -9.40 3.55
C GLY A 57 -22.25 -9.93 2.75
N CYS A 58 -21.04 -9.50 3.09
CA CYS A 58 -19.83 -10.02 2.45
C CYS A 58 -19.39 -11.32 3.12
N ASP A 59 -18.90 -12.25 2.31
CA ASP A 59 -18.40 -13.55 2.74
C ASP A 59 -16.88 -13.59 2.84
N MET A 60 -16.21 -12.53 2.34
CA MET A 60 -14.76 -12.49 2.27
C MET A 60 -14.27 -11.04 2.35
N ILE A 61 -13.18 -10.86 3.09
CA ILE A 61 -12.40 -9.62 3.11
C ILE A 61 -11.11 -9.92 2.35
N ILE A 62 -10.75 -9.04 1.43
CA ILE A 62 -9.43 -9.04 0.79
C ILE A 62 -8.76 -7.74 1.20
N SER A 63 -7.61 -7.84 1.88
CA SER A 63 -6.93 -6.66 2.42
C SER A 63 -5.49 -6.56 1.92
N HIS A 64 -4.93 -5.38 2.07
CA HIS A 64 -3.50 -5.18 1.88
C HIS A 64 -2.74 -5.66 3.12
N HIS A 65 -3.02 -5.06 4.28
CA HIS A 65 -2.31 -5.43 5.52
C HIS A 65 -2.80 -6.79 6.04
N PRO A 66 -1.86 -7.72 6.34
CA PRO A 66 -2.22 -9.02 6.91
C PRO A 66 -2.48 -8.94 8.41
N LEU A 67 -3.10 -9.98 8.93
CA LEU A 67 -3.32 -10.13 10.37
C LEU A 67 -2.19 -10.96 10.97
N PHE A 68 -1.31 -10.33 11.74
CA PHE A 68 -0.29 -11.05 12.51
C PHE A 68 -0.89 -11.79 13.71
N TYR A 69 -2.12 -11.44 14.08
CA TYR A 69 -2.91 -12.10 15.10
C TYR A 69 -4.38 -12.03 14.66
N VAL A 70 -5.07 -13.17 14.74
CA VAL A 70 -6.47 -13.26 14.31
C VAL A 70 -7.38 -13.33 15.54
N PRO A 71 -8.15 -12.27 15.84
CA PRO A 71 -9.14 -12.33 16.90
C PRO A 71 -10.16 -13.45 16.65
N LEU A 72 -10.61 -14.10 17.72
CA LEU A 72 -11.50 -15.26 17.59
C LEU A 72 -12.78 -14.91 16.81
N TRP A 73 -13.32 -13.72 17.02
CA TRP A 73 -14.59 -13.36 16.38
C TRP A 73 -14.43 -13.01 14.89
N TYR A 74 -13.20 -12.82 14.39
CA TYR A 74 -12.96 -12.68 12.95
C TYR A 74 -13.11 -14.02 12.20
N LYS A 75 -13.07 -15.14 12.92
CA LYS A 75 -13.10 -16.49 12.32
C LYS A 75 -14.48 -16.88 11.77
N GLN A 76 -15.32 -15.92 11.49
CA GLN A 76 -16.63 -16.11 10.86
C GLN A 76 -16.67 -15.62 9.41
N ILE A 77 -15.58 -15.08 8.91
CA ILE A 77 -15.50 -14.55 7.54
C ILE A 77 -14.12 -14.90 6.95
N ASN A 78 -14.08 -15.19 5.64
CA ASN A 78 -12.81 -15.43 4.97
C ASN A 78 -11.98 -14.14 4.95
N ILE A 79 -10.66 -14.23 5.23
CA ILE A 79 -9.75 -13.08 5.17
C ILE A 79 -8.50 -13.50 4.42
N TYR A 80 -8.18 -12.80 3.35
CA TYR A 80 -6.98 -13.00 2.54
C TYR A 80 -6.26 -11.67 2.38
N SER A 81 -4.93 -11.68 2.48
CA SER A 81 -4.15 -10.43 2.37
C SER A 81 -3.03 -10.58 1.35
N ALA A 82 -2.73 -9.48 0.66
CA ALA A 82 -1.56 -9.35 -0.21
C ALA A 82 -0.85 -8.07 0.19
N HIS A 83 0.31 -8.20 0.80
CA HIS A 83 1.02 -7.13 1.49
C HIS A 83 2.34 -6.85 0.78
N THR A 84 3.48 -7.22 1.35
CA THR A 84 4.76 -6.89 0.73
C THR A 84 4.95 -7.54 -0.65
N ASN A 85 4.31 -8.67 -0.90
CA ASN A 85 4.29 -9.24 -2.26
C ASN A 85 3.57 -8.32 -3.25
N LEU A 86 2.52 -7.61 -2.81
CA LEU A 86 1.82 -6.63 -3.66
C LEU A 86 2.66 -5.36 -3.85
N ASP A 87 3.43 -4.97 -2.82
CA ASP A 87 4.30 -3.78 -2.90
C ASP A 87 5.40 -3.96 -3.93
N ILE A 88 6.02 -5.14 -3.96
CA ILE A 88 7.14 -5.39 -4.88
C ILE A 88 6.65 -5.70 -6.31
N ALA A 89 5.39 -6.11 -6.47
CA ALA A 89 4.86 -6.51 -7.77
C ALA A 89 4.90 -5.36 -8.79
N GLU A 90 5.15 -5.71 -10.04
CA GLU A 90 5.01 -4.76 -11.15
C GLU A 90 3.55 -4.33 -11.26
N GLY A 91 3.30 -3.02 -11.23
CA GLY A 91 1.94 -2.50 -11.19
C GLY A 91 1.28 -2.59 -9.81
N GLY A 92 2.03 -2.93 -8.78
CA GLY A 92 1.55 -3.05 -7.40
C GLY A 92 1.36 -1.70 -6.70
N THR A 93 1.35 -1.72 -5.36
CA THR A 93 1.05 -0.51 -4.57
C THR A 93 2.01 0.63 -4.84
N THR A 94 3.33 0.34 -4.89
CA THR A 94 4.34 1.39 -5.10
C THR A 94 4.20 2.01 -6.50
N ASP A 95 3.95 1.19 -7.52
CA ASP A 95 3.73 1.69 -8.88
C ASP A 95 2.44 2.52 -8.96
N THR A 96 1.38 2.06 -8.28
CA THR A 96 0.10 2.78 -8.22
C THR A 96 0.27 4.18 -7.61
N LEU A 97 1.05 4.28 -6.54
CA LEU A 97 1.32 5.58 -5.90
C LEU A 97 2.02 6.53 -6.90
N ILE A 98 3.03 6.03 -7.62
CA ILE A 98 3.75 6.84 -8.62
C ILE A 98 2.78 7.35 -9.70
N GLU A 99 1.90 6.48 -10.19
CA GLU A 99 0.90 6.85 -11.20
C GLU A 99 -0.08 7.89 -10.68
N LYS A 100 -0.53 7.74 -9.42
CA LYS A 100 -1.45 8.70 -8.78
C LYS A 100 -0.80 10.09 -8.63
N LEU A 101 0.52 10.13 -8.48
CA LEU A 101 1.28 11.38 -8.42
C LEU A 101 1.55 11.98 -9.81
N GLY A 102 1.13 11.30 -10.87
CA GLY A 102 1.33 11.76 -12.24
C GLY A 102 2.75 11.54 -12.74
N PHE A 103 3.47 10.61 -12.15
CA PHE A 103 4.82 10.26 -12.57
C PHE A 103 4.83 8.90 -13.27
N LYS A 104 5.96 8.62 -13.90
CA LYS A 104 6.23 7.33 -14.52
C LYS A 104 7.54 6.81 -13.94
N LYS A 105 7.52 5.57 -13.42
CA LYS A 105 8.76 4.99 -12.89
C LYS A 105 9.75 4.74 -14.04
N THR A 106 11.02 4.90 -13.73
CA THR A 106 12.10 4.62 -14.67
C THR A 106 12.63 3.20 -14.46
N ARG A 107 12.79 2.78 -13.20
CA ARG A 107 13.27 1.44 -12.88
C ARG A 107 12.88 1.00 -11.47
N ASN A 108 12.89 -0.30 -11.26
CA ASN A 108 12.65 -0.91 -9.95
C ASN A 108 13.96 -0.95 -9.14
N ALA A 109 13.84 -0.82 -7.82
CA ALA A 109 14.94 -0.95 -6.87
C ALA A 109 14.40 -1.67 -5.62
N GLY A 110 14.17 -2.97 -5.77
CA GLY A 110 13.51 -3.77 -4.72
C GLY A 110 12.07 -3.30 -4.53
N PHE A 111 11.74 -2.94 -3.30
CA PHE A 111 10.42 -2.38 -2.96
C PHE A 111 10.27 -0.93 -3.40
N GLN A 112 11.38 -0.27 -3.69
CA GLN A 112 11.38 1.13 -4.12
C GLN A 112 11.25 1.23 -5.64
N ARG A 113 10.88 2.41 -6.09
CA ARG A 113 10.82 2.75 -7.52
C ARG A 113 11.58 4.04 -7.75
N ILE A 114 12.35 4.08 -8.80
CA ILE A 114 13.08 5.30 -9.20
C ILE A 114 12.27 6.00 -10.30
N VAL A 115 12.15 7.30 -10.15
CA VAL A 115 11.54 8.17 -11.16
C VAL A 115 12.61 9.16 -11.60
N GLU A 116 13.00 9.11 -12.87
CA GLU A 116 13.91 10.08 -13.47
C GLU A 116 13.09 11.02 -14.35
N LEU A 117 13.17 12.30 -14.06
CA LEU A 117 12.40 13.32 -14.77
C LEU A 117 13.19 13.87 -15.95
N GLU A 118 12.54 14.03 -17.10
CA GLU A 118 13.17 14.65 -18.29
C GLU A 118 13.52 16.11 -18.03
N GLU A 119 12.66 16.79 -17.28
CA GLU A 119 12.90 18.18 -16.87
C GLU A 119 12.84 18.25 -15.34
N PRO A 120 13.80 18.93 -14.71
CA PRO A 120 13.79 19.03 -13.26
C PRO A 120 12.60 19.84 -12.75
N ILE A 121 12.11 19.45 -11.58
CA ILE A 121 11.05 20.18 -10.89
C ILE A 121 11.61 20.69 -9.55
N THR A 122 10.99 21.72 -9.01
CA THR A 122 11.42 22.25 -7.71
C THR A 122 10.90 21.36 -6.58
N VAL A 123 11.52 21.46 -5.41
CA VAL A 123 11.03 20.80 -4.19
C VAL A 123 9.59 21.23 -3.90
N GLU A 124 9.27 22.49 -4.13
CA GLU A 124 7.91 23.01 -3.91
C GLU A 124 6.90 22.43 -4.91
N ASP A 125 7.29 22.23 -6.17
CA ASP A 125 6.41 21.58 -7.15
C ASP A 125 6.12 20.13 -6.75
N LEU A 126 7.14 19.40 -6.30
CA LEU A 126 6.94 18.04 -5.80
C LEU A 126 6.03 18.04 -4.57
N ARG A 127 6.30 18.94 -3.61
CA ARG A 127 5.45 19.11 -2.44
C ARG A 127 3.99 19.36 -2.83
N ASN A 128 3.75 20.22 -3.79
CA ASN A 128 2.39 20.57 -4.23
C ASN A 128 1.66 19.37 -4.85
N ARG A 129 2.36 18.48 -5.53
CA ARG A 129 1.78 17.23 -6.02
C ARG A 129 1.45 16.28 -4.84
N LEU A 130 2.38 16.14 -3.91
CA LEU A 130 2.21 15.24 -2.76
C LEU A 130 1.05 15.68 -1.84
N VAL A 131 0.83 16.98 -1.68
CA VAL A 131 -0.28 17.52 -0.88
C VAL A 131 -1.63 17.07 -1.42
N THR A 132 -1.75 16.79 -2.72
CA THR A 132 -3.03 16.32 -3.28
C THR A 132 -3.42 14.93 -2.76
N ILE A 133 -2.42 14.13 -2.36
CA ILE A 133 -2.62 12.79 -1.79
C ILE A 133 -2.60 12.87 -0.26
N SER A 134 -1.66 13.63 0.29
CA SER A 134 -1.48 13.76 1.73
C SER A 134 -1.51 15.23 2.16
N PRO A 135 -2.69 15.75 2.55
CA PRO A 135 -2.77 17.14 3.03
C PRO A 135 -1.93 17.41 4.27
N ARG A 136 -1.54 16.36 5.00
CA ARG A 136 -0.77 16.45 6.25
C ARG A 136 0.69 16.05 6.07
N LEU A 137 1.17 15.99 4.82
CA LEU A 137 2.55 15.59 4.58
C LEU A 137 3.53 16.48 5.37
N ARG A 138 4.60 15.90 5.80
CA ARG A 138 5.72 16.61 6.41
C ARG A 138 6.98 16.27 5.63
N TYR A 139 7.99 17.14 5.69
CA TYR A 139 9.22 16.87 4.98
C TYR A 139 10.41 17.53 5.69
N VAL A 140 11.59 17.01 5.39
CA VAL A 140 12.85 17.59 5.84
C VAL A 140 13.71 17.93 4.62
N ASN A 141 14.46 19.02 4.72
CA ASN A 141 15.41 19.43 3.70
C ASN A 141 16.66 19.96 4.40
N ASN A 142 17.40 19.05 5.03
CA ASN A 142 18.61 19.38 5.79
C ASN A 142 19.76 19.81 4.86
N CYS A 143 19.71 19.41 3.59
CA CYS A 143 20.75 19.74 2.62
C CYS A 143 20.55 21.08 1.94
N GLY A 144 19.42 21.75 2.19
CA GLY A 144 19.11 23.03 1.55
C GLY A 144 19.01 22.93 0.04
N UNK A 145 18.94 21.91 -0.40
CA UNK A 145 19.00 21.67 -1.80
C UNK A 145 17.66 21.49 -2.40
N UNK A 146 17.79 21.68 -3.41
CA UNK A 146 16.72 21.40 -4.18
C UNK A 146 16.75 19.97 -4.68
N UNK A 147 17.62 19.41 -4.40
CA UNK A 147 17.70 18.06 -4.75
C UNK A 147 17.31 17.19 -3.62
N ALA A 148 16.99 16.07 -3.83
CA ALA A 148 16.41 15.25 -2.82
C ALA A 148 16.82 13.80 -2.99
N GLY A 149 16.68 13.00 -2.00
CA GLY A 149 16.68 11.58 -2.07
C GLY A 149 17.40 10.74 -1.06
N SER A 150 16.96 10.44 0.17
CA SER A 150 17.12 9.12 0.78
C SER A 150 16.52 8.95 2.17
N GLY A 151 15.62 7.97 2.32
CA GLY A 151 15.18 7.47 3.62
C GLY A 151 16.15 6.45 4.19
N SER A 152 15.76 5.79 5.30
CA SER A 152 16.66 4.90 6.05
C SER A 152 17.17 3.68 5.28
N GLU A 153 16.50 3.26 4.23
CA GLU A 153 16.91 2.10 3.43
C GLU A 153 17.13 2.45 1.97
N PHE A 154 17.49 3.68 1.76
CA PHE A 154 17.55 4.22 0.43
C PHE A 154 18.80 3.77 -0.33
N ILE A 155 18.64 3.55 -1.62
CA ILE A 155 19.69 3.05 -2.51
C ILE A 155 20.08 4.12 -3.54
N GLY A 156 21.25 4.68 -3.40
CA GLY A 156 21.86 5.55 -4.42
C GLY A 156 21.59 7.03 -4.23
N ASP A 157 22.06 7.80 -5.20
CA ASP A 157 21.94 9.26 -5.21
C ASP A 157 20.64 9.65 -5.93
N THR A 158 19.66 10.10 -5.17
CA THR A 158 18.44 10.67 -5.72
C THR A 158 18.18 12.04 -5.11
N ASP A 159 17.42 12.85 -5.83
CA ASP A 159 17.13 14.21 -5.40
C ASP A 159 15.96 14.26 -4.40
N ALA A 160 15.01 13.32 -4.44
CA ALA A 160 13.92 13.24 -3.47
C ALA A 160 13.61 11.80 -3.07
N PHE A 161 13.22 11.59 -1.82
CA PHE A 161 12.67 10.34 -1.36
C PHE A 161 11.27 10.60 -0.78
N VAL A 162 10.29 9.84 -1.28
CA VAL A 162 8.90 9.91 -0.81
C VAL A 162 8.57 8.59 -0.14
N THR A 163 8.04 8.64 1.06
CA THR A 163 7.76 7.45 1.86
C THR A 163 6.58 7.68 2.79
N GLY A 164 6.00 6.60 3.33
CA GLY A 164 4.87 6.65 4.25
C GLY A 164 5.24 6.80 5.72
N ASP A 165 6.47 6.43 6.11
CA ASP A 165 6.85 6.40 7.54
C ASP A 165 8.30 6.83 7.71
N VAL A 166 8.52 8.04 8.19
CA VAL A 166 9.87 8.54 8.47
C VAL A 166 10.11 8.58 9.97
N LYS A 167 11.08 7.80 10.41
CA LYS A 167 11.51 7.81 11.81
C LYS A 167 12.31 9.08 12.12
N PHE A 168 12.24 9.53 13.38
CA PHE A 168 12.91 10.76 13.81
C PHE A 168 14.40 10.80 13.43
N HIS A 169 15.13 9.75 13.74
CA HIS A 169 16.58 9.74 13.46
C HIS A 169 16.87 9.73 11.95
N THR A 170 16.03 9.04 11.16
CA THR A 170 16.13 9.06 9.70
C THR A 170 15.95 10.51 9.18
N ALA A 171 14.94 11.21 9.71
CA ALA A 171 14.71 12.60 9.34
C ALA A 171 15.88 13.51 9.73
N LEU A 172 16.43 13.29 10.95
CA LEU A 172 17.54 14.10 11.45
C LEU A 172 18.81 13.93 10.62
N ASP A 173 19.09 12.69 10.20
CA ASP A 173 20.32 12.35 9.47
C ASP A 173 20.17 12.45 7.95
N ALA A 174 19.00 12.83 7.46
CA ALA A 174 18.71 12.86 6.03
C ALA A 174 19.65 13.86 5.31
N LYS A 175 20.29 13.36 4.25
CA LYS A 175 21.22 14.15 3.42
C LYS A 175 20.57 14.58 2.11
N THR A 176 19.24 14.54 2.06
CA THR A 176 18.44 14.69 0.88
C THR A 176 17.05 15.14 1.29
N VAL A 177 16.22 15.57 0.36
CA VAL A 177 14.84 15.95 0.71
C VAL A 177 14.02 14.68 0.90
N VAL A 178 13.43 14.52 2.10
CA VAL A 178 12.59 13.34 2.40
C VAL A 178 11.17 13.84 2.70
N PHE A 179 10.22 13.32 1.95
CA PHE A 179 8.80 13.60 2.15
C PHE A 179 8.15 12.39 2.83
N ASP A 180 7.49 12.66 3.95
CA ASP A 180 6.66 11.69 4.68
C ASP A 180 5.21 12.02 4.36
N ILE A 181 4.59 11.17 3.52
CA ILE A 181 3.21 11.39 3.10
C ILE A 181 2.21 10.62 3.97
N GLY A 182 2.71 9.88 4.97
CA GLY A 182 1.87 9.07 5.85
C GLY A 182 1.60 7.69 5.29
N HIS A 183 1.62 6.69 6.17
CA HIS A 183 1.43 5.29 5.79
C HIS A 183 0.07 5.08 5.11
N PHE A 184 -1.00 5.51 5.77
CA PHE A 184 -2.36 5.36 5.25
C PHE A 184 -2.50 6.01 3.86
N GLU A 185 -2.02 7.24 3.73
CA GLU A 185 -2.15 8.02 2.51
C GLU A 185 -1.32 7.44 1.36
N SER A 186 -0.22 6.76 1.68
CA SER A 186 0.62 6.12 0.65
C SER A 186 0.00 4.84 0.08
N GLU A 187 -0.95 4.22 0.80
CA GLU A 187 -1.43 2.87 0.46
C GLU A 187 -2.96 2.75 0.35
N ILE A 188 -3.71 3.80 0.61
CA ILE A 188 -5.20 3.71 0.57
C ILE A 188 -5.71 3.37 -0.84
N PHE A 189 -4.87 3.33 -1.83
CA PHE A 189 -5.21 2.89 -3.18
C PHE A 189 -5.22 1.35 -3.32
N ALA A 190 -4.61 0.63 -2.38
CA ALA A 190 -4.46 -0.82 -2.46
C ALA A 190 -5.79 -1.57 -2.55
N PRO A 191 -6.85 -1.19 -1.81
CA PRO A 191 -8.15 -1.87 -1.96
C PRO A 191 -8.72 -1.79 -3.38
N GLU A 192 -8.60 -0.62 -4.03
CA GLU A 192 -9.08 -0.45 -5.40
C GLU A 192 -8.23 -1.27 -6.39
N LEU A 193 -6.91 -1.30 -6.19
CA LEU A 193 -6.00 -2.12 -6.96
C LEU A 193 -6.35 -3.61 -6.83
N LEU A 194 -6.53 -4.09 -5.60
CA LEU A 194 -6.90 -5.49 -5.34
C LEU A 194 -8.24 -5.84 -6.01
N LYS A 195 -9.22 -4.95 -5.94
CA LYS A 195 -10.52 -5.14 -6.61
C LYS A 195 -10.31 -5.26 -8.13
N SER A 196 -9.46 -4.42 -8.70
CA SER A 196 -9.14 -4.45 -10.14
C SER A 196 -8.46 -5.76 -10.54
N ILE A 197 -7.47 -6.21 -9.76
CA ILE A 197 -6.75 -7.48 -10.00
C ILE A 197 -7.74 -8.65 -9.97
N CYS A 198 -8.63 -8.67 -8.99
CA CYS A 198 -9.64 -9.73 -8.86
C CYS A 198 -10.62 -9.72 -10.03
N GLY A 199 -10.89 -8.57 -10.62
CA GLY A 199 -11.82 -8.42 -11.73
C GLY A 199 -13.24 -8.85 -11.34
N VAL A 200 -13.68 -8.48 -10.13
CA VAL A 200 -15.02 -8.82 -9.62
C VAL A 200 -15.66 -7.60 -8.96
N GLU A 201 -16.97 -7.61 -8.94
CA GLU A 201 -17.71 -6.60 -8.20
C GLU A 201 -17.56 -6.84 -6.69
N GLY A 202 -17.41 -5.75 -5.95
CA GLY A 202 -17.27 -5.82 -4.49
C GLY A 202 -17.31 -4.43 -3.88
N VAL A 203 -17.37 -4.39 -2.57
CA VAL A 203 -17.44 -3.16 -1.78
C VAL A 203 -16.01 -2.71 -1.46
N LEU A 204 -15.77 -1.41 -1.45
CA LEU A 204 -14.55 -0.86 -0.86
C LEU A 204 -14.89 -0.48 0.59
N ALA A 205 -14.05 -0.84 1.52
CA ALA A 205 -14.26 -0.48 2.92
C ALA A 205 -14.15 1.04 3.09
N ASP A 206 -14.96 1.60 3.96
CA ASP A 206 -14.84 3.01 4.36
C ASP A 206 -13.80 3.08 5.48
N GLU A 207 -12.58 3.45 5.13
CA GLU A 207 -11.46 3.53 6.05
C GLU A 207 -10.94 4.96 6.14
N LYS A 208 -10.45 5.34 7.30
CA LYS A 208 -9.94 6.68 7.54
C LYS A 208 -8.59 6.60 8.23
N SER A 209 -7.73 7.57 7.92
CA SER A 209 -6.45 7.70 8.62
C SER A 209 -6.70 7.79 10.12
N PRO A 210 -5.92 7.06 10.94
CA PRO A 210 -6.03 7.22 12.40
C PRO A 210 -5.51 8.56 12.91
N PHE A 211 -4.83 9.30 12.05
CA PHE A 211 -4.30 10.62 12.38
C PHE A 211 -5.27 11.72 11.95
N ILE A 212 -5.46 12.77 12.78
CA ILE A 212 -6.35 13.89 12.51
C ILE A 212 -5.57 15.19 12.36
#